data_e3f3e5ab6603334118c18ef74ff65afa
#
_entry.id   e3f3e5ab6603334118c18ef74ff65afa
#
_cell.length_a   1.000
_cell.length_b   1.000
_cell.length_c   1.000
_cell.angle_alpha   90.00
_cell.angle_beta   90.00
_cell.angle_gamma   90.00
#
_symmetry.space_group_name_H-M   'P 1'
#
loop_
_entity.id
_entity.type
_entity.pdbx_description
1 polymer ?
#
loop_
_entity_poly.entity_id
_entity_poly.type
_entity_poly.pdbx_seq_one_letter_code
_entity_poly.pdbx_strand_id
1 'polypeptide(L)'
;MSMTKINWYPGHMKKTKDLIKDNMQLIDIVLEVVDARIPLSSKNPDITVFAKNKKRVIVLNKSDLVDKKELAYWKKYFKENNFADEVLEISAETGFNIKGLYSIIDKVSAEKKEKMMAKGLRKVNTRLMVVGIPNVGKSRLIXXXXELLEKIVLG
;
A
#
# COMPACT_ATOMS: atom_id res chain seq x y z
N MET A 1 -13.06 10.83 -8.46
CA MET A 1 -12.05 9.85 -8.11
C MET A 1 -12.56 8.43 -8.33
N SER A 2 -11.79 7.61 -8.98
CA SER A 2 -12.21 6.26 -9.28
C SER A 2 -11.48 5.25 -8.41
N MET A 3 -12.17 4.15 -8.13
CA MET A 3 -11.60 3.06 -7.36
C MET A 3 -11.98 1.74 -8.01
N THR A 4 -10.99 0.94 -8.30
CA THR A 4 -11.20 -0.38 -8.86
C THR A 4 -10.88 -1.43 -7.81
N LYS A 5 -11.82 -2.34 -7.57
CA LYS A 5 -11.62 -3.38 -6.59
C LYS A 5 -11.41 -4.72 -7.30
N ILE A 6 -10.31 -5.38 -6.96
CA ILE A 6 -10.01 -6.71 -7.47
C ILE A 6 -10.10 -7.68 -6.31
N ASN A 7 -11.01 -8.64 -6.41
CA ASN A 7 -11.16 -9.64 -5.36
C ASN A 7 -10.18 -10.79 -5.62
N TRP A 8 -9.40 -11.09 -4.61
CA TRP A 8 -8.41 -12.15 -4.69
C TRP A 8 -8.83 -13.31 -3.80
N TYR A 9 -9.05 -14.45 -4.40
CA TYR A 9 -9.42 -15.65 -3.68
C TYR A 9 -8.37 -16.73 -3.90
N PRO A 10 -7.94 -17.41 -2.84
CA PRO A 10 -7.05 -18.55 -3.01
C PRO A 10 -7.68 -19.58 -3.95
N GLY A 11 -6.89 -20.17 -4.83
CA GLY A 11 -7.40 -21.11 -5.80
C GLY A 11 -7.78 -20.51 -7.14
N HIS A 12 -7.83 -19.18 -7.22
CA HIS A 12 -8.10 -18.48 -8.46
C HIS A 12 -6.91 -17.66 -8.90
N MET A 13 -5.73 -18.22 -8.67
CA MET A 13 -4.48 -17.47 -8.82
C MET A 13 -4.23 -17.03 -10.26
N LYS A 14 -4.48 -17.92 -11.22
CA LYS A 14 -4.19 -17.60 -12.61
C LYS A 14 -5.03 -16.42 -13.09
N LYS A 15 -6.32 -16.44 -12.78
CA LYS A 15 -7.23 -15.38 -13.18
C LYS A 15 -6.87 -14.07 -12.50
N THR A 16 -6.51 -14.14 -11.22
CA THR A 16 -6.11 -12.95 -10.47
C THR A 16 -4.80 -12.39 -11.01
N LYS A 17 -3.86 -13.25 -11.39
CA LYS A 17 -2.60 -12.79 -11.97
C LYS A 17 -2.81 -11.96 -13.22
N ASP A 18 -3.71 -12.41 -14.09
CA ASP A 18 -3.99 -11.69 -15.32
C ASP A 18 -4.58 -10.31 -15.02
N LEU A 19 -5.50 -10.25 -14.06
CA LEU A 19 -6.11 -8.98 -13.69
C LEU A 19 -5.08 -8.02 -13.10
N ILE A 20 -4.20 -8.53 -12.24
CA ILE A 20 -3.17 -7.71 -11.63
C ILE A 20 -2.21 -7.21 -12.70
N LYS A 21 -1.79 -8.09 -13.59
CA LYS A 21 -0.85 -7.72 -14.63
C LYS A 21 -1.40 -6.62 -15.54
N ASP A 22 -2.68 -6.73 -15.89
CA ASP A 22 -3.30 -5.73 -16.74
C ASP A 22 -3.38 -4.37 -16.05
N ASN A 23 -3.61 -4.36 -14.74
CA ASN A 23 -3.75 -3.11 -14.01
C ASN A 23 -2.42 -2.54 -13.51
N MET A 24 -1.40 -3.38 -13.42
CA MET A 24 -0.14 -2.96 -12.79
C MET A 24 0.55 -1.86 -13.58
N GLN A 25 0.38 -1.83 -14.89
CA GLN A 25 1.01 -0.79 -15.71
C GLN A 25 0.56 0.61 -15.31
N LEU A 26 -0.64 0.73 -14.78
CA LEU A 26 -1.20 2.03 -14.42
C LEU A 26 -0.88 2.43 -12.98
N ILE A 27 -0.30 1.53 -12.21
CA ILE A 27 -0.07 1.74 -10.78
C ILE A 27 1.27 2.41 -10.55
N ASP A 28 1.31 3.37 -9.64
CA ASP A 28 2.54 4.03 -9.24
C ASP A 28 3.09 3.47 -7.94
N ILE A 29 2.21 3.17 -6.99
CA ILE A 29 2.60 2.74 -5.66
C ILE A 29 1.72 1.57 -5.24
N VAL A 30 2.35 0.53 -4.70
CA VAL A 30 1.62 -0.57 -4.09
C VAL A 30 1.66 -0.37 -2.58
N LEU A 31 0.49 -0.23 -1.98
CA LEU A 31 0.32 -0.02 -0.56
C LEU A 31 -0.16 -1.32 0.06
N GLU A 32 0.69 -1.98 0.80
CA GLU A 32 0.32 -3.25 1.42
C GLU A 32 -0.02 -3.06 2.88
N VAL A 33 -1.25 -3.40 3.25
CA VAL A 33 -1.72 -3.27 4.62
C VAL A 33 -1.51 -4.60 5.33
N VAL A 34 -0.80 -4.57 6.44
CA VAL A 34 -0.60 -5.77 7.25
C VAL A 34 -1.06 -5.49 8.67
N ASP A 35 -1.29 -6.55 9.42
CA ASP A 35 -1.68 -6.45 10.83
C ASP A 35 -0.40 -6.30 11.66
N ALA A 36 -0.27 -5.18 12.35
CA ALA A 36 0.95 -4.89 13.10
C ALA A 36 1.23 -5.91 14.20
N ARG A 37 0.22 -6.66 14.64
CA ARG A 37 0.41 -7.69 15.65
C ARG A 37 1.10 -8.92 15.09
N ILE A 38 0.91 -9.19 13.80
CA ILE A 38 1.48 -10.36 13.11
C ILE A 38 1.91 -9.94 11.71
N PRO A 39 2.90 -9.05 11.59
CA PRO A 39 3.18 -8.42 10.28
C PRO A 39 3.61 -9.41 9.21
N LEU A 40 4.48 -10.33 9.55
CA LEU A 40 4.99 -11.25 8.55
C LEU A 40 3.91 -12.25 8.14
N SER A 41 3.14 -12.75 9.10
CA SER A 41 2.07 -13.72 8.81
C SER A 41 0.93 -13.09 8.02
N SER A 42 0.69 -11.79 8.19
CA SER A 42 -0.42 -11.14 7.49
C SER A 42 0.01 -10.53 6.16
N LYS A 43 1.24 -10.77 5.75
CA LYS A 43 1.76 -10.28 4.48
C LYS A 43 1.47 -11.30 3.38
N ASN A 44 1.13 -10.81 2.19
CA ASN A 44 0.89 -11.69 1.05
C ASN A 44 2.19 -11.82 0.24
N PRO A 45 2.81 -13.00 0.21
CA PRO A 45 4.09 -13.14 -0.49
C PRO A 45 4.01 -12.92 -2.00
N ASP A 46 2.84 -13.12 -2.59
CA ASP A 46 2.70 -12.92 -4.03
C ASP A 46 2.85 -11.47 -4.43
N ILE A 47 2.56 -10.54 -3.51
CA ILE A 47 2.66 -9.12 -3.82
C ILE A 47 4.11 -8.72 -4.10
N THR A 48 5.06 -9.33 -3.42
CA THR A 48 6.47 -9.04 -3.66
C THR A 48 6.83 -9.30 -5.11
N VAL A 49 6.29 -10.37 -5.68
CA VAL A 49 6.56 -10.70 -7.08
C VAL A 49 5.86 -9.72 -8.02
N PHE A 50 4.58 -9.45 -7.80
CA PHE A 50 3.81 -8.58 -8.69
C PHE A 50 4.28 -7.14 -8.66
N ALA A 51 4.73 -6.67 -7.51
CA ALA A 51 5.11 -5.27 -7.33
C ALA A 51 6.61 -5.05 -7.42
N LYS A 52 7.32 -5.96 -8.04
CA LYS A 52 8.79 -5.93 -8.05
C LYS A 52 9.35 -4.61 -8.55
N ASN A 53 8.76 -4.05 -9.59
CA ASN A 53 9.27 -2.83 -10.23
C ASN A 53 8.50 -1.58 -9.84
N LYS A 54 7.70 -1.66 -8.78
CA LYS A 54 6.89 -0.53 -8.35
C LYS A 54 7.37 -0.04 -6.99
N LYS A 55 7.06 1.21 -6.67
CA LYS A 55 7.28 1.71 -5.32
C LYS A 55 6.34 0.97 -4.37
N ARG A 56 6.87 0.58 -3.22
CA ARG A 56 6.11 -0.24 -2.28
C ARG A 56 6.13 0.41 -0.91
N VAL A 57 4.95 0.49 -0.30
CA VAL A 57 4.79 1.00 1.05
C VAL A 57 4.07 -0.06 1.87
N ILE A 58 4.64 -0.43 3.01
CA ILE A 58 3.96 -1.35 3.93
C ILE A 58 3.36 -0.52 5.04
N VAL A 59 2.08 -0.74 5.31
CA VAL A 59 1.35 -0.05 6.36
C VAL A 59 1.07 -1.04 7.48
N LEU A 60 1.66 -0.78 8.65
CA LEU A 60 1.44 -1.59 9.83
C LEU A 60 0.20 -1.07 10.54
N ASN A 61 -0.94 -1.68 10.25
CA ASN A 61 -2.20 -1.26 10.82
C ASN A 61 -2.43 -1.91 12.18
N LYS A 62 -3.32 -1.35 12.96
CA LYS A 62 -3.61 -1.77 14.34
C LYS A 62 -2.41 -1.54 15.25
N SER A 63 -1.66 -0.49 14.95
CA SER A 63 -0.43 -0.20 15.71
C SER A 63 -0.71 0.17 17.15
N ASP A 64 -1.93 0.62 17.44
CA ASP A 64 -2.34 0.92 18.80
C ASP A 64 -2.33 -0.32 19.70
N LEU A 65 -2.32 -1.50 19.10
CA LEU A 65 -2.31 -2.76 19.85
C LEU A 65 -0.92 -3.37 20.01
N VAL A 66 0.13 -2.65 19.59
CA VAL A 66 1.48 -3.21 19.53
C VAL A 66 2.46 -2.28 20.23
N ASP A 67 3.43 -2.87 20.91
CA ASP A 67 4.50 -2.15 21.58
C ASP A 67 5.36 -1.37 20.58
N LYS A 68 5.82 -0.18 20.98
CA LYS A 68 6.62 0.66 20.10
C LYS A 68 7.93 0.01 19.68
N LYS A 69 8.53 -0.80 20.55
CA LYS A 69 9.76 -1.51 20.20
C LYS A 69 9.51 -2.53 19.10
N GLU A 70 8.38 -3.21 19.15
CA GLU A 70 7.99 -4.17 18.13
C GLU A 70 7.80 -3.46 16.79
N LEU A 71 7.11 -2.32 16.82
CA LEU A 71 6.86 -1.57 15.60
C LEU A 71 8.18 -1.11 14.97
N ALA A 72 9.10 -0.60 15.80
CA ALA A 72 10.39 -0.16 15.28
C ALA A 72 11.17 -1.31 14.65
N TYR A 73 11.10 -2.48 15.28
CA TYR A 73 11.77 -3.66 14.76
C TYR A 73 11.24 -4.03 13.36
N TRP A 74 9.91 -4.06 13.19
CA TRP A 74 9.33 -4.47 11.94
C TRP A 74 9.52 -3.43 10.84
N LYS A 75 9.53 -2.15 11.19
CA LYS A 75 9.82 -1.12 10.21
C LYS A 75 11.21 -1.31 9.63
N LYS A 76 12.17 -1.55 10.51
CA LYS A 76 13.55 -1.77 10.09
C LYS A 76 13.68 -3.07 9.28
N TYR A 77 13.06 -4.13 9.75
CA TYR A 77 13.13 -5.43 9.10
C TYR A 77 12.63 -5.38 7.67
N PHE A 78 11.47 -4.79 7.46
CA PHE A 78 10.89 -4.76 6.12
C PHE A 78 11.70 -3.88 5.15
N LYS A 79 12.28 -2.81 5.63
CA LYS A 79 13.09 -1.96 4.78
C LYS A 79 14.44 -2.62 4.45
N GLU A 80 15.09 -3.20 5.45
CA GLU A 80 16.41 -3.80 5.24
C GLU A 80 16.36 -5.04 4.36
N ASN A 81 15.25 -5.75 4.35
CA ASN A 81 15.10 -6.94 3.53
C ASN A 81 14.40 -6.67 2.21
N ASN A 82 14.27 -5.41 1.85
CA ASN A 82 13.72 -4.99 0.55
C ASN A 82 12.28 -5.41 0.31
N PHE A 83 11.49 -5.50 1.39
CA PHE A 83 10.07 -5.75 1.21
C PHE A 83 9.30 -4.48 0.87
N ALA A 84 9.87 -3.33 1.22
CA ALA A 84 9.19 -2.06 0.96
C ALA A 84 10.21 -0.93 0.89
N ASP A 85 9.85 0.13 0.18
CA ASP A 85 10.64 1.35 0.15
C ASP A 85 10.40 2.20 1.40
N GLU A 86 9.19 2.14 1.93
CA GLU A 86 8.82 2.83 3.16
C GLU A 86 7.88 1.96 3.97
N VAL A 87 7.94 2.14 5.29
CA VAL A 87 7.07 1.41 6.22
C VAL A 87 6.53 2.39 7.24
N LEU A 88 5.24 2.31 7.49
CA LEU A 88 4.56 3.26 8.37
C LEU A 88 3.60 2.54 9.30
N GLU A 89 3.59 2.94 10.56
CA GLU A 89 2.59 2.42 11.50
C GLU A 89 1.39 3.35 11.55
N ILE A 90 0.20 2.79 11.54
CA ILE A 90 -1.04 3.55 11.64
C ILE A 90 -2.06 2.80 12.48
N SER A 91 -3.16 3.48 12.80
CA SER A 91 -4.36 2.82 13.29
C SER A 91 -5.53 3.39 12.52
N ALA A 92 -6.07 2.61 11.61
CA ALA A 92 -7.23 3.08 10.84
C ALA A 92 -8.44 3.25 11.74
N GLU A 93 -8.52 2.47 12.81
CA GLU A 93 -9.65 2.59 13.72
C GLU A 93 -9.65 3.89 14.50
N THR A 94 -8.48 4.32 14.99
CA THR A 94 -8.39 5.55 15.77
C THR A 94 -8.05 6.78 14.94
N GLY A 95 -7.62 6.57 13.70
CA GLY A 95 -7.16 7.66 12.84
C GLY A 95 -5.70 8.02 13.05
N PHE A 96 -4.99 7.27 13.87
CA PHE A 96 -3.61 7.59 14.18
C PHE A 96 -2.73 7.52 12.94
N ASN A 97 -2.00 8.60 12.70
CA ASN A 97 -0.95 8.70 11.69
C ASN A 97 -1.43 8.57 10.24
N ILE A 98 -2.70 8.81 9.98
CA ILE A 98 -3.19 8.82 8.61
C ILE A 98 -2.55 9.95 7.81
N LYS A 99 -2.30 11.10 8.47
CA LYS A 99 -1.60 12.20 7.79
C LYS A 99 -0.18 11.80 7.41
N GLY A 100 0.47 10.98 8.22
CA GLY A 100 1.79 10.46 7.88
C GLY A 100 1.76 9.60 6.64
N LEU A 101 0.67 8.88 6.42
CA LEU A 101 0.52 8.08 5.22
C LEU A 101 0.48 8.97 3.98
N TYR A 102 -0.26 10.08 4.04
CA TYR A 102 -0.28 11.02 2.92
C TYR A 102 1.11 11.58 2.64
N SER A 103 1.84 11.92 3.70
CA SER A 103 3.19 12.45 3.54
C SER A 103 4.11 11.44 2.85
N ILE A 104 4.01 10.18 3.23
CA ILE A 104 4.84 9.15 2.62
C ILE A 104 4.47 8.95 1.16
N ILE A 105 3.19 8.96 0.84
CA ILE A 105 2.75 8.82 -0.54
C ILE A 105 3.29 9.97 -1.38
N ASP A 106 3.24 11.20 -0.87
CA ASP A 106 3.80 12.33 -1.58
C ASP A 106 5.30 12.19 -1.79
N LYS A 107 6.00 11.74 -0.75
CA LYS A 107 7.45 11.55 -0.83
C LYS A 107 7.81 10.53 -1.89
N VAL A 108 7.12 9.39 -1.88
CA VAL A 108 7.43 8.30 -2.80
C VAL A 108 7.07 8.66 -4.23
N SER A 109 6.05 9.47 -4.44
CA SER A 109 5.61 9.84 -5.78
C SER A 109 6.27 11.10 -6.32
N ALA A 110 7.15 11.73 -5.56
CA ALA A 110 7.71 13.04 -5.94
C ALA A 110 8.47 12.99 -7.25
N GLU A 111 9.24 11.92 -7.48
CA GLU A 111 10.03 11.81 -8.69
C GLU A 111 9.16 11.75 -9.94
N LYS A 112 8.08 10.99 -9.87
CA LYS A 112 7.16 10.91 -11.00
C LYS A 112 6.51 12.26 -11.26
N LYS A 113 6.09 12.93 -10.19
CA LYS A 113 5.44 14.24 -10.33
C LYS A 113 6.38 15.24 -10.99
N GLU A 114 7.63 15.25 -10.58
CA GLU A 114 8.60 16.15 -11.18
C GLU A 114 8.78 15.88 -12.66
N LYS A 115 8.90 14.62 -13.05
CA LYS A 115 9.08 14.27 -14.44
C LYS A 115 7.86 14.66 -15.29
N MET A 116 6.68 14.44 -14.76
CA MET A 116 5.46 14.78 -15.50
C MET A 116 5.29 16.28 -15.64
N MET A 117 5.59 17.04 -14.59
CA MET A 117 5.49 18.48 -14.64
C MET A 117 6.52 19.09 -15.60
N ALA A 118 7.69 18.47 -15.68
CA ALA A 118 8.70 18.91 -16.62
C ALA A 118 8.24 18.72 -18.07
N LYS A 119 7.34 17.76 -18.31
CA LYS A 119 6.75 17.54 -19.62
C LYS A 119 5.54 18.43 -19.89
N GLY A 120 5.24 19.35 -18.99
CA GLY A 120 4.15 20.30 -19.18
C GLY A 120 2.82 19.91 -18.61
N LEU A 121 2.74 18.79 -17.91
CA LEU A 121 1.49 18.37 -17.29
C LEU A 121 1.24 19.18 -16.04
N ARG A 122 0.05 19.75 -15.93
CA ARG A 122 -0.31 20.58 -14.78
C ARG A 122 -0.81 19.77 -13.60
N LYS A 123 -1.39 18.62 -13.86
CA LYS A 123 -1.97 17.81 -12.81
C LYS A 123 -1.45 16.38 -12.97
N VAL A 124 -0.92 15.84 -11.89
CA VAL A 124 -0.42 14.48 -11.89
C VAL A 124 -1.13 13.72 -10.77
N ASN A 125 -1.85 12.68 -11.14
CA ASN A 125 -2.52 11.83 -10.17
C ASN A 125 -1.65 10.64 -9.83
N THR A 126 -1.56 10.35 -8.54
CA THR A 126 -0.87 9.16 -8.06
C THR A 126 -1.88 8.02 -7.97
N ARG A 127 -1.54 6.91 -8.59
CA ARG A 127 -2.43 5.75 -8.57
C ARG A 127 -1.90 4.70 -7.62
N LEU A 128 -2.70 4.36 -6.64
CA LEU A 128 -2.35 3.39 -5.62
C LEU A 128 -3.06 2.07 -5.87
N MET A 129 -2.33 0.99 -5.66
CA MET A 129 -2.97 -0.32 -5.49
C MET A 129 -2.89 -0.67 -4.01
N VAL A 130 -4.05 -0.86 -3.39
CA VAL A 130 -4.12 -1.19 -1.97
C VAL A 130 -4.38 -2.68 -1.84
N VAL A 131 -3.46 -3.38 -1.20
CA VAL A 131 -3.56 -4.82 -1.05
C VAL A 131 -3.51 -5.21 0.43
N GLY A 132 -4.11 -6.34 0.75
CA GLY A 132 -4.09 -6.84 2.11
C GLY A 132 -4.95 -8.08 2.20
N ILE A 133 -4.52 -9.02 3.05
CA ILE A 133 -5.35 -10.20 3.28
C ILE A 133 -6.56 -9.81 4.12
N PRO A 134 -7.56 -10.68 4.24
CA PRO A 134 -8.73 -10.35 5.05
C PRO A 134 -8.37 -10.03 6.48
N ASN A 135 -9.12 -9.13 7.09
CA ASN A 135 -9.06 -8.78 8.51
C ASN A 135 -7.86 -7.94 8.93
N VAL A 136 -7.13 -7.35 7.99
CA VAL A 136 -6.04 -6.42 8.37
C VAL A 136 -6.53 -4.97 8.46
N GLY A 137 -7.80 -4.73 8.18
CA GLY A 137 -8.36 -3.38 8.27
C GLY A 137 -8.26 -2.57 7.00
N LYS A 138 -8.11 -3.24 5.88
CA LYS A 138 -7.94 -2.57 4.59
C LYS A 138 -9.13 -1.69 4.23
N SER A 139 -10.34 -2.19 4.44
CA SER A 139 -11.55 -1.44 4.08
C SER A 139 -11.67 -0.14 4.87
N ARG A 140 -11.36 -0.17 6.14
CA ARG A 140 -11.42 1.02 6.97
C ARG A 140 -10.36 2.04 6.53
N LEU A 141 -9.20 1.57 6.18
CA LEU A 141 -8.14 2.44 5.69
C LEU A 141 -8.52 3.10 4.38
N ILE A 142 -9.12 2.38 3.51
CA ILE A 142 -9.57 2.94 2.24
C ILE A 142 -10.53 4.09 2.44
N UNK A 143 -11.26 3.96 3.27
CA UNK A 143 -12.21 4.98 3.61
C UNK A 143 -11.56 6.17 4.20
N UNK A 144 -10.55 5.95 4.76
CA UNK A 144 -9.81 7.01 5.37
C UNK A 144 -8.90 7.63 4.43
N UNK A 145 -8.59 6.94 3.48
CA UNK A 145 -7.59 7.41 2.60
C UNK A 145 -8.22 8.32 1.60
N UNK A 146 -8.21 9.03 1.86
CA UNK A 146 -8.73 9.99 1.19
C UNK A 146 -9.37 9.67 -0.01
N GLU A 147 -10.16 10.40 -0.17
CA GLU A 147 -10.89 10.38 -1.41
C GLU A 147 -10.15 11.09 -2.54
N LEU A 148 -8.95 11.51 -2.25
CA LEU A 148 -8.15 12.33 -3.16
C LEU A 148 -7.27 11.52 -4.11
N LEU A 149 -7.24 10.21 -3.96
CA LEU A 149 -6.33 9.37 -4.73
C LEU A 149 -7.11 8.32 -5.53
N GLU A 150 -6.61 8.02 -6.72
CA GLU A 150 -7.15 6.88 -7.46
C GLU A 150 -6.55 5.60 -6.90
N LYS A 151 -7.41 4.62 -6.66
CA LYS A 151 -7.00 3.40 -5.99
C LYS A 151 -7.47 2.16 -6.71
N ILE A 152 -6.66 1.13 -6.67
CA ILE A 152 -7.05 -0.22 -7.03
C ILE A 152 -6.93 -1.05 -5.77
N VAL A 153 -8.01 -1.70 -5.38
CA VAL A 153 -8.05 -2.45 -4.14
C VAL A 153 -8.02 -3.93 -4.45
N LEU A 154 -7.06 -4.62 -3.87
CA LEU A 154 -6.91 -6.06 -4.05
C LEU A 154 -7.15 -6.74 -2.72
N GLY A 155 -8.15 -7.62 -2.69
CA GLY A 155 -8.40 -8.31 -1.43
C GLY A 155 -9.73 -8.96 -1.30
#